data_32dbf9e6486409d6ba5093b26f9ed95b
#
_entry.id   32dbf9e6486409d6ba5093b26f9ed95b
#
_cell.length_a   1.000
_cell.length_b   1.000
_cell.length_c   1.000
_cell.angle_alpha   90.00
_cell.angle_beta   90.00
_cell.angle_gamma   90.00
#
_symmetry.space_group_name_H-M   'P 1'
#
loop_
_entity.id
_entity.type
_entity.pdbx_description
1 polymer ?
#
loop_
_entity_poly.entity_id
_entity_poly.type
_entity_poly.pdbx_seq_one_letter_code
_entity_poly.pdbx_strand_id
1 'polypeptide(L)'
;GSLLANVIIAIFLSPFISIQKETQKEPHFELNAKNIKRDSYIVSIGLMIAFSAIISRVIDYQFKIIAVSAFPDQDSLVNFFGTYYGLTGFATLLMQLSITGFILKRFGILSGLLILPISLAIGSLGFLLSGTLLTVFVAKFSDQVFKFSINNSIKEILWLPISAKKKLQTKPIIDGIVRSGVEGISGLVIFLLVAFNLLPENQVHFLSAVVLLG
;
A
#
# COMPACT_ATOMS: atom_id res chain seq x y z
N GLY A 1 8.33 -22.23 -14.93
CA GLY A 1 8.11 -21.24 -16.00
C GLY A 1 8.65 -19.84 -15.71
N SER A 2 8.62 -19.39 -14.45
CA SER A 2 9.00 -18.00 -14.08
C SER A 2 10.52 -17.72 -14.12
N LEU A 3 11.35 -18.69 -13.78
CA LEU A 3 12.81 -18.53 -13.79
C LEU A 3 13.37 -18.35 -15.21
N LEU A 4 12.85 -19.09 -16.18
CA LEU A 4 13.26 -18.95 -17.59
C LEU A 4 12.84 -17.59 -18.16
N ALA A 5 11.64 -17.09 -17.84
CA ALA A 5 11.19 -15.77 -18.26
C ALA A 5 12.07 -14.66 -17.68
N ASN A 6 12.45 -14.75 -16.40
CA ASN A 6 13.35 -13.79 -15.78
C ASN A 6 14.76 -13.81 -16.35
N VAL A 7 15.30 -14.98 -16.72
CA VAL A 7 16.60 -15.11 -17.38
C VAL A 7 16.55 -14.51 -18.79
N ILE A 8 15.50 -14.75 -19.57
CA ILE A 8 15.32 -14.18 -20.90
C ILE A 8 15.22 -12.64 -20.81
N ILE A 9 14.44 -12.11 -19.88
CA ILE A 9 14.32 -10.66 -19.63
C ILE A 9 15.68 -10.07 -19.22
N ALA A 10 16.43 -10.74 -18.34
CA ALA A 10 17.74 -10.30 -17.91
C ALA A 10 18.76 -10.26 -19.07
N ILE A 11 18.74 -11.27 -19.94
CA ILE A 11 19.59 -11.32 -21.14
C ILE A 11 19.19 -10.21 -22.13
N PHE A 12 17.89 -9.96 -22.31
CA PHE A 12 17.42 -8.92 -23.23
C PHE A 12 17.70 -7.50 -22.73
N LEU A 13 17.73 -7.30 -21.41
CA LEU A 13 18.02 -6.00 -20.77
C LEU A 13 19.53 -5.78 -20.54
N SER A 14 20.36 -6.81 -20.62
CA SER A 14 21.80 -6.72 -20.37
C SER A 14 22.53 -5.66 -21.22
N PRO A 15 22.27 -5.48 -22.54
CA PRO A 15 22.91 -4.42 -23.30
C PRO A 15 22.46 -3.02 -22.89
N PHE A 16 21.20 -2.85 -22.45
CA PHE A 16 20.70 -1.57 -21.92
C PHE A 16 21.31 -1.20 -20.56
N ILE A 17 21.56 -2.19 -19.71
CA ILE A 17 22.18 -2.02 -18.38
C ILE A 17 23.67 -1.67 -18.52
N SER A 18 24.38 -2.23 -19.51
CA SER A 18 25.78 -1.91 -19.73
C SER A 18 26.00 -0.48 -20.25
N ILE A 19 25.10 0.06 -21.08
CA ILE A 19 25.16 1.44 -21.57
C ILE A 19 24.97 2.44 -20.42
N GLN A 20 24.13 2.11 -19.42
CA GLN A 20 23.88 2.97 -18.28
C GLN A 20 25.03 2.97 -17.24
N LYS A 21 25.87 1.93 -17.24
CA LYS A 21 26.99 1.79 -16.29
C LYS A 21 28.16 2.71 -16.63
N GLU A 22 28.30 3.10 -17.89
CA GLU A 22 29.39 4.01 -18.35
C GLU A 22 29.13 5.48 -18.03
N THR A 23 27.87 5.88 -17.73
CA THR A 23 27.49 7.28 -17.50
C THR A 23 27.27 7.64 -16.03
N GLN A 24 27.28 6.69 -15.11
CA GLN A 24 27.16 6.96 -13.67
C GLN A 24 28.47 6.61 -12.94
N LYS A 25 29.30 7.63 -12.67
CA LYS A 25 30.12 7.63 -11.45
C LYS A 25 29.14 7.40 -10.30
N GLU A 26 29.24 6.25 -9.62
CA GLU A 26 28.40 5.91 -8.46
C GLU A 26 28.44 7.08 -7.46
N PRO A 27 27.33 7.76 -7.17
CA PRO A 27 27.30 8.62 -6.01
C PRO A 27 27.45 7.68 -4.82
N HIS A 28 28.47 7.86 -3.98
CA HIS A 28 28.57 7.18 -2.70
C HIS A 28 27.22 7.28 -2.01
N PHE A 29 26.53 6.13 -1.90
CA PHE A 29 25.21 6.02 -1.30
C PHE A 29 25.38 6.01 0.22
N GLU A 30 25.60 7.18 0.80
CA GLU A 30 25.55 7.35 2.24
C GLU A 30 24.06 7.52 2.64
N LEU A 31 23.51 6.49 3.28
CA LEU A 31 22.22 6.56 3.97
C LEU A 31 22.31 7.57 5.12
N ASN A 32 22.04 8.83 4.85
CA ASN A 32 22.09 9.87 5.85
C ASN A 32 20.70 10.16 6.43
N ALA A 33 20.30 9.32 7.41
CA ALA A 33 19.04 9.49 8.15
C ALA A 33 18.91 10.85 8.87
N LYS A 34 20.02 11.53 9.15
CA LYS A 34 20.03 12.90 9.71
C LYS A 34 19.37 13.92 8.80
N ASN A 35 19.52 13.77 7.48
CA ASN A 35 18.94 14.71 6.52
C ASN A 35 17.43 14.60 6.39
N ILE A 36 16.84 13.43 6.72
CA ILE A 36 15.38 13.19 6.70
C ILE A 36 14.72 14.01 7.81
N LYS A 37 15.23 13.92 9.04
CA LYS A 37 14.63 14.61 10.21
C LYS A 37 14.65 16.13 10.13
N ARG A 38 15.50 16.71 9.28
CA ARG A 38 15.66 18.16 9.15
C ARG A 38 14.73 18.79 8.12
N ASP A 39 14.08 17.98 7.27
CA ASP A 39 13.19 18.46 6.21
C ASP A 39 11.75 18.08 6.55
N SER A 40 10.98 19.05 7.05
CA SER A 40 9.58 18.85 7.48
C SER A 40 8.70 18.25 6.37
N TYR A 41 8.95 18.60 5.11
CA TYR A 41 8.21 18.07 3.97
C TYR A 41 8.46 16.56 3.76
N ILE A 42 9.71 16.14 3.85
CA ILE A 42 10.09 14.72 3.72
C ILE A 42 9.52 13.90 4.89
N VAL A 43 9.55 14.46 6.10
CA VAL A 43 8.93 13.83 7.28
C VAL A 43 7.44 13.67 7.09
N SER A 44 6.74 14.68 6.56
CA SER A 44 5.30 14.59 6.28
C SER A 44 4.96 13.50 5.26
N ILE A 45 5.75 13.34 4.19
CA ILE A 45 5.60 12.23 3.23
C ILE A 45 5.80 10.88 3.94
N GLY A 46 6.84 10.76 4.79
CA GLY A 46 7.13 9.56 5.56
C GLY A 46 5.99 9.19 6.50
N LEU A 47 5.42 10.16 7.22
CA LEU A 47 4.27 9.95 8.12
C LEU A 47 3.03 9.52 7.33
N MET A 48 2.73 10.16 6.20
CA MET A 48 1.61 9.77 5.34
C MET A 48 1.75 8.31 4.86
N ILE A 49 2.94 7.90 4.46
CA ILE A 49 3.21 6.52 4.04
C ILE A 49 3.08 5.56 5.22
N ALA A 50 3.57 5.92 6.41
CA ALA A 50 3.48 5.12 7.62
C ALA A 50 2.02 4.91 8.05
N PHE A 51 1.22 5.97 8.16
CA PHE A 51 -0.21 5.86 8.48
C PHE A 51 -0.97 5.03 7.45
N SER A 52 -0.74 5.26 6.16
CA SER A 52 -1.34 4.45 5.09
C SER A 52 -0.97 2.96 5.22
N ALA A 53 0.26 2.65 5.64
CA ALA A 53 0.71 1.27 5.84
C ALA A 53 0.00 0.60 7.03
N ILE A 54 -0.18 1.31 8.16
CA ILE A 54 -0.92 0.82 9.34
C ILE A 54 -2.37 0.50 8.94
N ILE A 55 -3.07 1.47 8.35
CA ILE A 55 -4.46 1.34 7.93
C ILE A 55 -4.65 0.15 7.00
N SER A 56 -3.81 0.07 5.95
CA SER A 56 -3.87 -1.06 5.00
C SER A 56 -3.65 -2.41 5.68
N ARG A 57 -2.80 -2.47 6.71
CA ARG A 57 -2.54 -3.71 7.45
C ARG A 57 -3.72 -4.13 8.31
N VAL A 58 -4.38 -3.17 8.97
CA VAL A 58 -5.61 -3.42 9.74
C VAL A 58 -6.71 -3.96 8.83
N ILE A 59 -6.97 -3.30 7.71
CA ILE A 59 -7.99 -3.73 6.75
C ILE A 59 -7.67 -5.11 6.15
N ASP A 60 -6.39 -5.39 5.85
CA ASP A 60 -5.94 -6.67 5.34
C ASP A 60 -6.22 -7.81 6.34
N TYR A 61 -5.95 -7.57 7.62
CA TYR A 61 -6.25 -8.53 8.68
C TYR A 61 -7.76 -8.77 8.81
N GLN A 62 -8.56 -7.68 8.90
CA GLN A 62 -10.02 -7.78 9.00
C GLN A 62 -10.62 -8.57 7.83
N PHE A 63 -10.18 -8.26 6.61
CA PHE A 63 -10.63 -8.95 5.40
C PHE A 63 -10.34 -10.45 5.45
N LYS A 64 -9.12 -10.82 5.84
CA LYS A 64 -8.71 -12.23 5.89
C LYS A 64 -9.46 -13.02 6.94
N ILE A 65 -9.63 -12.48 8.16
CA ILE A 65 -10.31 -13.21 9.24
C ILE A 65 -11.79 -13.42 8.93
N ILE A 66 -12.46 -12.38 8.38
CA ILE A 66 -13.87 -12.50 7.97
C ILE A 66 -14.04 -13.43 6.77
N ALA A 67 -13.09 -13.44 5.82
CA ALA A 67 -13.13 -14.38 4.71
C ALA A 67 -12.99 -15.82 5.19
N VAL A 68 -12.06 -16.10 6.12
CA VAL A 68 -11.88 -17.44 6.69
C VAL A 68 -13.15 -17.91 7.42
N SER A 69 -13.81 -17.04 8.18
CA SER A 69 -15.06 -17.38 8.86
C SER A 69 -16.25 -17.55 7.89
N ALA A 70 -16.26 -16.86 6.75
CA ALA A 70 -17.30 -16.97 5.73
C ALA A 70 -17.12 -18.21 4.82
N PHE A 71 -15.88 -18.67 4.63
CA PHE A 71 -15.52 -19.80 3.77
C PHE A 71 -14.72 -20.84 4.57
N PRO A 72 -15.36 -21.71 5.37
CA PRO A 72 -14.66 -22.71 6.19
C PRO A 72 -13.95 -23.79 5.36
N ASP A 73 -14.43 -24.04 4.13
CA ASP A 73 -13.82 -24.98 3.22
C ASP A 73 -12.62 -24.37 2.49
N GLN A 74 -11.48 -25.12 2.48
CA GLN A 74 -10.22 -24.64 1.94
C GLN A 74 -10.30 -24.31 0.44
N ASP A 75 -10.98 -25.15 -0.35
CA ASP A 75 -11.09 -24.94 -1.80
C ASP A 75 -11.94 -23.71 -2.12
N SER A 76 -13.03 -23.51 -1.39
CA SER A 76 -13.89 -22.32 -1.49
C SER A 76 -13.14 -21.04 -1.11
N LEU A 77 -12.33 -21.10 -0.05
CA LEU A 77 -11.51 -19.97 0.40
C LEU A 77 -10.44 -19.60 -0.64
N VAL A 78 -9.75 -20.60 -1.19
CA VAL A 78 -8.73 -20.37 -2.25
C VAL A 78 -9.38 -19.77 -3.49
N ASN A 79 -10.53 -20.29 -3.91
CA ASN A 79 -11.27 -19.76 -5.05
C ASN A 79 -11.75 -18.32 -4.82
N PHE A 80 -12.25 -18.02 -3.62
CA PHE A 80 -12.62 -16.66 -3.23
C PHE A 80 -11.44 -15.69 -3.32
N PHE A 81 -10.29 -16.03 -2.73
CA PHE A 81 -9.11 -15.15 -2.81
C PHE A 81 -8.57 -15.03 -4.22
N GLY A 82 -8.56 -16.13 -5.00
CA GLY A 82 -8.14 -16.10 -6.41
C GLY A 82 -8.98 -15.15 -7.25
N THR A 83 -10.30 -15.24 -7.11
CA THR A 83 -11.26 -14.36 -7.77
C THR A 83 -11.11 -12.92 -7.31
N TYR A 84 -11.01 -12.71 -5.99
CA TYR A 84 -10.84 -11.38 -5.40
C TYR A 84 -9.57 -10.69 -5.93
N TYR A 85 -8.41 -11.34 -5.84
CA TYR A 85 -7.15 -10.72 -6.27
C TYR A 85 -7.08 -10.55 -7.79
N GLY A 86 -7.68 -11.46 -8.56
CA GLY A 86 -7.82 -11.32 -10.01
C GLY A 86 -8.65 -10.10 -10.40
N LEU A 87 -9.84 -9.96 -9.79
CA LEU A 87 -10.73 -8.83 -10.02
C LEU A 87 -10.09 -7.49 -9.60
N THR A 88 -9.46 -7.49 -8.43
CA THR A 88 -8.82 -6.28 -7.89
C THR A 88 -7.61 -5.86 -8.73
N GLY A 89 -6.83 -6.82 -9.22
CA GLY A 89 -5.70 -6.57 -10.12
C GLY A 89 -6.17 -5.96 -11.44
N PHE A 90 -7.22 -6.51 -12.04
CA PHE A 90 -7.82 -5.99 -13.26
C PHE A 90 -8.40 -4.58 -13.05
N ALA A 91 -9.16 -4.37 -11.97
CA ALA A 91 -9.71 -3.06 -11.61
C ALA A 91 -8.61 -2.01 -11.39
N THR A 92 -7.51 -2.39 -10.72
CA THR A 92 -6.34 -1.53 -10.50
C THR A 92 -5.71 -1.10 -11.82
N LEU A 93 -5.54 -2.03 -12.74
CA LEU A 93 -4.98 -1.77 -14.08
C LEU A 93 -5.87 -0.81 -14.88
N LEU A 94 -7.18 -1.06 -14.91
CA LEU A 94 -8.12 -0.16 -15.58
C LEU A 94 -8.10 1.24 -14.96
N MET A 95 -8.10 1.33 -13.62
CA MET A 95 -8.04 2.59 -12.90
C MET A 95 -6.76 3.35 -13.23
N GLN A 96 -5.61 2.67 -13.25
CA GLN A 96 -4.33 3.29 -13.52
C GLN A 96 -4.23 3.83 -14.95
N LEU A 97 -4.71 3.08 -15.95
CA LEU A 97 -4.61 3.46 -17.35
C LEU A 97 -5.61 4.56 -17.74
N SER A 98 -6.83 4.53 -17.19
CA SER A 98 -7.93 5.37 -17.68
C SER A 98 -8.26 6.52 -16.73
N ILE A 99 -8.44 6.24 -15.45
CA ILE A 99 -9.06 7.17 -14.49
C ILE A 99 -8.04 8.01 -13.77
N THR A 100 -6.86 7.47 -13.43
CA THR A 100 -5.84 8.17 -12.65
C THR A 100 -5.41 9.47 -13.32
N GLY A 101 -5.09 9.43 -14.62
CA GLY A 101 -4.71 10.62 -15.37
C GLY A 101 -5.82 11.66 -15.47
N PHE A 102 -7.07 11.22 -15.64
CA PHE A 102 -8.24 12.11 -15.68
C PHE A 102 -8.46 12.81 -14.34
N ILE A 103 -8.44 12.07 -13.22
CA ILE A 103 -8.61 12.62 -11.87
C ILE A 103 -7.53 13.67 -11.57
N LEU A 104 -6.27 13.35 -11.81
CA LEU A 104 -5.16 14.27 -11.53
C LEU A 104 -5.21 15.54 -12.37
N LYS A 105 -5.62 15.44 -13.66
CA LYS A 105 -5.76 16.60 -14.54
C LYS A 105 -6.93 17.49 -14.19
N ARG A 106 -8.09 16.90 -13.81
CA ARG A 106 -9.33 17.67 -13.62
C ARG A 106 -9.50 18.16 -12.18
N PHE A 107 -9.13 17.36 -11.19
CA PHE A 107 -9.38 17.65 -9.77
C PHE A 107 -8.11 17.98 -8.99
N GLY A 108 -6.95 17.80 -9.60
CA GLY A 108 -5.67 18.12 -8.99
C GLY A 108 -5.17 17.06 -7.99
N ILE A 109 -3.97 17.31 -7.46
CA ILE A 109 -3.24 16.37 -6.59
C ILE A 109 -3.95 16.20 -5.23
N LEU A 110 -4.48 17.29 -4.65
CA LEU A 110 -5.13 17.26 -3.34
C LEU A 110 -6.38 16.38 -3.36
N SER A 111 -7.23 16.53 -4.37
CA SER A 111 -8.43 15.69 -4.51
C SER A 111 -8.08 14.22 -4.70
N GLY A 112 -7.07 13.93 -5.53
CA GLY A 112 -6.58 12.56 -5.71
C GLY A 112 -6.03 11.96 -4.40
N LEU A 113 -5.34 12.76 -3.57
CA LEU A 113 -4.81 12.33 -2.28
C LEU A 113 -5.93 11.98 -1.28
N LEU A 114 -7.07 12.68 -1.34
CA LEU A 114 -8.20 12.48 -0.45
C LEU A 114 -9.08 11.29 -0.83
N ILE A 115 -9.03 10.80 -2.08
CA ILE A 115 -9.85 9.67 -2.53
C ILE A 115 -9.59 8.42 -1.67
N LEU A 116 -8.33 8.07 -1.44
CA LEU A 116 -7.99 6.90 -0.64
C LEU A 116 -8.50 7.01 0.80
N PRO A 117 -8.14 8.02 1.61
CA PRO A 117 -8.62 8.09 3.00
C PRO A 117 -10.13 8.21 3.11
N ILE A 118 -10.82 8.94 2.22
CA ILE A 118 -12.28 9.04 2.23
C ILE A 118 -12.93 7.69 1.93
N SER A 119 -12.46 6.97 0.92
CA SER A 119 -13.02 5.66 0.57
C SER A 119 -12.78 4.62 1.68
N LEU A 120 -11.61 4.68 2.33
CA LEU A 120 -11.29 3.82 3.48
C LEU A 120 -12.15 4.17 4.70
N ALA A 121 -12.36 5.45 4.98
CA ALA A 121 -13.23 5.89 6.07
C ALA A 121 -14.67 5.39 5.87
N ILE A 122 -15.22 5.53 4.66
CA ILE A 122 -16.57 5.04 4.33
C ILE A 122 -16.63 3.51 4.46
N GLY A 123 -15.68 2.78 3.88
CA GLY A 123 -15.63 1.32 3.98
C GLY A 123 -15.45 0.80 5.40
N SER A 124 -14.56 1.44 6.18
CA SER A 124 -14.31 1.08 7.57
C SER A 124 -15.48 1.43 8.49
N LEU A 125 -16.17 2.55 8.26
CA LEU A 125 -17.41 2.88 8.97
C LEU A 125 -18.50 1.86 8.67
N GLY A 126 -18.68 1.50 7.40
CA GLY A 126 -19.61 0.44 7.01
C GLY A 126 -19.30 -0.88 7.68
N PHE A 127 -18.03 -1.27 7.75
CA PHE A 127 -17.61 -2.50 8.42
C PHE A 127 -17.77 -2.42 9.95
N LEU A 128 -17.47 -1.29 10.57
CA LEU A 128 -17.68 -1.07 12.01
C LEU A 128 -19.15 -1.25 12.41
N LEU A 129 -20.08 -0.80 11.56
CA LEU A 129 -21.51 -0.86 11.84
C LEU A 129 -22.13 -2.21 11.52
N SER A 130 -21.68 -2.92 10.49
CA SER A 130 -22.32 -4.14 10.00
C SER A 130 -21.54 -5.42 10.32
N GLY A 131 -20.21 -5.37 10.42
CA GLY A 131 -19.34 -6.54 10.63
C GLY A 131 -19.38 -7.57 9.50
N THR A 132 -19.92 -7.22 8.29
CA THR A 132 -20.17 -8.19 7.22
C THR A 132 -18.98 -8.33 6.26
N LEU A 133 -18.91 -9.51 5.60
CA LEU A 133 -17.91 -9.75 4.55
C LEU A 133 -17.98 -8.70 3.42
N LEU A 134 -19.20 -8.28 3.04
CA LEU A 134 -19.38 -7.32 1.94
C LEU A 134 -18.73 -5.97 2.25
N THR A 135 -18.90 -5.46 3.46
CA THR A 135 -18.38 -4.15 3.85
C THR A 135 -16.86 -4.16 4.00
N VAL A 136 -16.27 -5.21 4.57
CA VAL A 136 -14.81 -5.32 4.61
C VAL A 136 -14.22 -5.59 3.23
N PHE A 137 -14.94 -6.31 2.35
CA PHE A 137 -14.57 -6.49 0.95
C PHE A 137 -14.46 -5.14 0.23
N VAL A 138 -15.48 -4.27 0.38
CA VAL A 138 -15.47 -2.92 -0.22
C VAL A 138 -14.31 -2.08 0.32
N ALA A 139 -14.07 -2.11 1.63
CA ALA A 139 -12.94 -1.40 2.25
C ALA A 139 -11.59 -1.90 1.69
N LYS A 140 -11.40 -3.22 1.64
CA LYS A 140 -10.18 -3.84 1.12
C LYS A 140 -9.98 -3.62 -0.37
N PHE A 141 -11.06 -3.70 -1.16
CA PHE A 141 -11.04 -3.42 -2.60
C PHE A 141 -10.63 -1.97 -2.86
N SER A 142 -11.22 -1.02 -2.14
CA SER A 142 -10.88 0.40 -2.24
C SER A 142 -9.43 0.68 -1.84
N ASP A 143 -8.96 0.08 -0.72
CA ASP A 143 -7.54 0.15 -0.31
C ASP A 143 -6.63 -0.28 -1.46
N GLN A 144 -6.85 -1.44 -2.02
CA GLN A 144 -5.97 -2.04 -3.00
C GLN A 144 -5.99 -1.27 -4.33
N VAL A 145 -7.20 -0.98 -4.86
CA VAL A 145 -7.35 -0.30 -6.15
C VAL A 145 -6.81 1.12 -6.10
N PHE A 146 -7.20 1.93 -5.11
CA PHE A 146 -6.77 3.32 -5.03
C PHE A 146 -5.31 3.48 -4.58
N LYS A 147 -4.83 2.61 -3.70
CA LYS A 147 -3.44 2.61 -3.25
C LYS A 147 -2.47 2.36 -4.39
N PHE A 148 -2.73 1.36 -5.22
CA PHE A 148 -1.83 0.98 -6.32
C PHE A 148 -2.05 1.77 -7.62
N SER A 149 -3.14 2.53 -7.74
CA SER A 149 -3.39 3.40 -8.89
C SER A 149 -3.13 4.87 -8.54
N ILE A 150 -4.12 5.57 -8.02
CA ILE A 150 -4.09 7.03 -7.80
C ILE A 150 -3.03 7.41 -6.76
N ASN A 151 -3.05 6.78 -5.59
CA ASN A 151 -2.17 7.14 -4.48
C ASN A 151 -0.69 6.90 -4.82
N ASN A 152 -0.37 5.84 -5.55
CA ASN A 152 0.99 5.58 -5.99
C ASN A 152 1.48 6.64 -6.99
N SER A 153 0.63 7.06 -7.92
CA SER A 153 0.93 8.14 -8.87
C SER A 153 1.17 9.48 -8.15
N ILE A 154 0.35 9.80 -7.15
CA ILE A 154 0.50 11.02 -6.35
C ILE A 154 1.78 11.00 -5.54
N LYS A 155 2.15 9.87 -4.94
CA LYS A 155 3.43 9.75 -4.23
C LYS A 155 4.61 10.10 -5.14
N GLU A 156 4.62 9.64 -6.37
CA GLU A 156 5.68 10.02 -7.33
C GLU A 156 5.71 11.53 -7.59
N ILE A 157 4.54 12.17 -7.69
CA ILE A 157 4.43 13.62 -7.87
C ILE A 157 4.94 14.38 -6.64
N LEU A 158 4.64 13.89 -5.42
CA LEU A 158 5.12 14.50 -4.18
C LEU A 158 6.66 14.49 -4.06
N TRP A 159 7.33 13.57 -4.75
CA TRP A 159 8.79 13.55 -4.81
C TRP A 159 9.40 14.51 -5.84
N LEU A 160 8.60 15.16 -6.71
CA LEU A 160 9.10 16.08 -7.75
C LEU A 160 9.76 17.35 -7.20
N PRO A 161 9.23 18.02 -6.14
CA PRO A 161 9.85 19.23 -5.60
C PRO A 161 11.20 18.98 -4.90
N ILE A 162 11.54 17.72 -4.63
CA ILE A 162 12.75 17.35 -3.90
C ILE A 162 13.91 17.18 -4.88
N SER A 163 15.06 17.79 -4.56
CA SER A 163 16.26 17.66 -5.42
C SER A 163 16.65 16.21 -5.64
N ALA A 164 17.16 15.87 -6.82
CA ALA A 164 17.50 14.51 -7.23
C ALA A 164 18.42 13.81 -6.21
N LYS A 165 19.43 14.51 -5.68
CA LYS A 165 20.34 13.98 -4.66
C LYS A 165 19.62 13.59 -3.37
N LYS A 166 18.72 14.43 -2.84
CA LYS A 166 17.92 14.14 -1.64
C LYS A 166 16.94 13.01 -1.91
N LYS A 167 16.26 13.01 -3.07
CA LYS A 167 15.32 11.96 -3.47
C LYS A 167 15.99 10.59 -3.49
N LEU A 168 17.18 10.47 -4.12
CA LEU A 168 17.94 9.21 -4.18
C LEU A 168 18.33 8.69 -2.78
N GLN A 169 18.61 9.58 -1.83
CA GLN A 169 19.00 9.20 -0.47
C GLN A 169 17.82 8.87 0.44
N THR A 170 16.68 9.57 0.28
CA THR A 170 15.58 9.49 1.26
C THR A 170 14.44 8.60 0.83
N LYS A 171 14.12 8.55 -0.49
CA LYS A 171 13.02 7.72 -1.00
C LYS A 171 13.17 6.22 -0.69
N PRO A 172 14.34 5.59 -0.88
CA PRO A 172 14.53 4.18 -0.53
C PRO A 172 14.36 3.90 0.97
N ILE A 173 14.72 4.85 1.83
CA ILE A 173 14.54 4.72 3.28
C ILE A 173 13.05 4.78 3.63
N ILE A 174 12.32 5.73 3.07
CA ILE A 174 10.89 5.91 3.37
C ILE A 174 10.05 4.80 2.76
N ASP A 175 10.19 4.54 1.47
CA ASP A 175 9.38 3.53 0.77
C ASP A 175 9.79 2.08 1.13
N GLY A 176 11.05 1.86 1.46
CA GLY A 176 11.59 0.57 1.87
C GLY A 176 11.53 0.37 3.38
N ILE A 177 12.42 1.02 4.14
CA ILE A 177 12.63 0.74 5.56
C ILE A 177 11.45 1.21 6.41
N VAL A 178 10.99 2.46 6.24
CA VAL A 178 9.90 3.01 7.05
C VAL A 178 8.61 2.25 6.79
N ARG A 179 8.23 2.09 5.53
CA ARG A 179 7.01 1.37 5.14
C ARG A 179 7.04 -0.08 5.63
N SER A 180 8.08 -0.85 5.30
CA SER A 180 8.17 -2.26 5.69
C SER A 180 8.29 -2.45 7.20
N GLY A 181 9.01 -1.55 7.89
CA GLY A 181 9.12 -1.55 9.35
C GLY A 181 7.76 -1.31 10.01
N VAL A 182 7.02 -0.30 9.55
CA VAL A 182 5.67 0.00 10.06
C VAL A 182 4.70 -1.15 9.76
N GLU A 183 4.72 -1.72 8.54
CA GLU A 183 3.90 -2.87 8.19
C GLU A 183 4.21 -4.08 9.09
N GLY A 184 5.49 -4.35 9.38
CA GLY A 184 5.93 -5.43 10.25
C GLY A 184 5.50 -5.22 11.71
N ILE A 185 5.74 -4.01 12.25
CA ILE A 185 5.33 -3.65 13.63
C ILE A 185 3.80 -3.73 13.77
N SER A 186 3.05 -3.20 12.81
CA SER A 186 1.58 -3.28 12.83
C SER A 186 1.08 -4.73 12.81
N GLY A 187 1.72 -5.59 11.99
CA GLY A 187 1.41 -7.03 11.98
C GLY A 187 1.72 -7.70 13.30
N LEU A 188 2.86 -7.37 13.92
CA LEU A 188 3.25 -7.89 15.24
C LEU A 188 2.26 -7.45 16.32
N VAL A 189 1.86 -6.18 16.33
CA VAL A 189 0.87 -5.65 17.30
C VAL A 189 -0.45 -6.39 17.15
N ILE A 190 -0.98 -6.55 15.94
CA ILE A 190 -2.21 -7.31 15.68
C ILE A 190 -2.05 -8.76 16.17
N PHE A 191 -0.93 -9.41 15.86
CA PHE A 191 -0.65 -10.78 16.32
C PHE A 191 -0.67 -10.88 17.85
N LEU A 192 -0.03 -9.96 18.56
CA LEU A 192 0.00 -9.95 20.02
C LEU A 192 -1.41 -9.72 20.61
N LEU A 193 -2.19 -8.81 20.04
CA LEU A 193 -3.57 -8.55 20.49
C LEU A 193 -4.45 -9.81 20.37
N VAL A 194 -4.27 -10.58 19.32
CA VAL A 194 -4.98 -11.86 19.13
C VAL A 194 -4.44 -12.95 20.04
N ALA A 195 -3.11 -13.13 20.12
CA ALA A 195 -2.46 -14.15 20.94
C ALA A 195 -2.80 -14.03 22.43
N PHE A 196 -2.95 -12.79 22.92
CA PHE A 196 -3.36 -12.52 24.30
C PHE A 196 -4.89 -12.45 24.50
N ASN A 197 -5.68 -12.83 23.50
CA ASN A 197 -7.16 -12.76 23.52
C ASN A 197 -7.72 -11.34 23.84
N LEU A 198 -6.96 -10.30 23.57
CA LEU A 198 -7.40 -8.93 23.73
C LEU A 198 -8.37 -8.46 22.62
N LEU A 199 -8.37 -9.21 21.50
CA LEU A 199 -9.26 -9.02 20.35
C LEU A 199 -9.84 -10.38 19.92
N PRO A 200 -10.98 -10.78 20.46
CA PRO A 200 -11.70 -11.97 20.00
C PRO A 200 -12.21 -11.75 18.57
N GLU A 201 -12.30 -12.84 17.79
CA GLU A 201 -12.66 -12.80 16.36
C GLU A 201 -14.00 -12.12 16.06
N ASN A 202 -14.96 -12.22 16.97
CA ASN A 202 -16.27 -11.56 16.85
C ASN A 202 -16.21 -10.02 17.02
N GLN A 203 -15.09 -9.48 17.51
CA GLN A 203 -14.90 -8.05 17.74
C GLN A 203 -13.88 -7.40 16.78
N VAL A 204 -13.44 -8.13 15.77
CA VAL A 204 -12.45 -7.63 14.78
C VAL A 204 -12.93 -6.36 14.06
N HIS A 205 -14.26 -6.17 13.92
CA HIS A 205 -14.83 -4.95 13.33
C HIS A 205 -14.49 -3.68 14.12
N PHE A 206 -14.25 -3.76 15.44
CA PHE A 206 -13.85 -2.59 16.24
C PHE A 206 -12.46 -2.05 15.86
N LEU A 207 -11.60 -2.86 15.23
CA LEU A 207 -10.34 -2.35 14.68
C LEU A 207 -10.55 -1.27 13.60
N SER A 208 -11.74 -1.20 13.01
CA SER A 208 -12.09 -0.11 12.09
C SER A 208 -12.08 1.25 12.76
N ALA A 209 -12.26 1.32 14.08
CA ALA A 209 -12.11 2.58 14.82
C ALA A 209 -10.68 3.13 14.70
N VAL A 210 -9.66 2.27 14.64
CA VAL A 210 -8.25 2.68 14.42
C VAL A 210 -8.09 3.32 13.04
N VAL A 211 -8.79 2.79 12.03
CA VAL A 211 -8.75 3.34 10.65
C VAL A 211 -9.45 4.69 10.58
N LEU A 212 -10.51 4.90 11.38
CA LEU A 212 -11.28 6.15 11.40
C LEU A 212 -10.60 7.27 12.19
N LEU A 213 -9.73 6.91 13.15
CA LEU A 213 -9.02 7.86 14.00
C LEU A 213 -7.63 8.26 13.44
N GLY A 214 -7.05 7.52 12.50
CA GLY A 214 -5.75 7.77 11.87
C GLY A 214 -5.86 8.47 10.52
#